data_6db68e35dca021da1bb2b6aad11f8821
#
_entry.id   6db68e35dca021da1bb2b6aad11f8821
#
_cell.length_a   1.000
_cell.length_b   1.000
_cell.length_c   1.000
_cell.angle_alpha   90.00
_cell.angle_beta   90.00
_cell.angle_gamma   90.00
#
_symmetry.space_group_name_H-M   'P 1'
#
loop_
_entity.id
_entity.type
_entity.pdbx_description
1 polymer ?
#
loop_
_entity_poly.entity_id
_entity_poly.type
_entity_poly.pdbx_seq_one_letter_code
_entity_poly.pdbx_strand_id
1 'polypeptide(L)'
;MNTLLLTSVATLVFCAPGYPGGAGDAQPFVEKFATAAAAMAGWPAGSLTAVYDPTEQGGMAKLAGPDAALAFVPYAFFFQHGTELHLTPLAQADVTGIGTQERWTLVAKVGTVTGPTSLAGYTILSVAGYAPGFVRHAALGAWPLPSDVKIESTGQLLSALRRVAAGEHAVALLDQTQAAALPTLPFAAQLKALMQSPPLPVAIVAVVNGRLSVARVQALRAGLLKMSRAGDADTLGQLHLQGFVLPQLPGQTVAP
;
A
#
# COMPACT_ATOMS: atom_id res chain seq x y z
N MET A 1 -35.68 29.84 8.29
CA MET A 1 -35.68 28.37 8.22
C MET A 1 -34.24 27.91 8.04
N ASN A 2 -33.61 27.48 9.15
CA ASN A 2 -32.26 26.86 9.06
C ASN A 2 -32.43 25.42 8.60
N THR A 3 -32.16 25.17 7.32
CA THR A 3 -32.00 23.81 6.81
C THR A 3 -30.69 23.28 7.41
N LEU A 4 -30.78 22.47 8.46
CA LEU A 4 -29.66 21.64 8.91
C LEU A 4 -29.29 20.72 7.73
N LEU A 5 -28.26 21.12 7.00
CA LEU A 5 -27.59 20.22 6.07
C LEU A 5 -27.00 19.09 6.93
N LEU A 6 -27.68 17.96 6.96
CA LEU A 6 -27.11 16.71 7.47
C LEU A 6 -25.87 16.42 6.61
N THR A 7 -24.71 16.86 7.09
CA THR A 7 -23.43 16.45 6.51
C THR A 7 -23.28 14.96 6.76
N SER A 8 -23.45 14.16 5.72
CA SER A 8 -23.19 12.73 5.81
C SER A 8 -21.74 12.51 6.27
N VAL A 9 -21.56 11.72 7.31
CA VAL A 9 -20.25 11.31 7.82
C VAL A 9 -19.61 10.44 6.74
N ALA A 10 -18.44 10.80 6.30
CA ALA A 10 -17.64 10.00 5.36
C ALA A 10 -16.72 9.07 6.14
N THR A 11 -16.48 7.88 5.64
CA THR A 11 -15.53 6.93 6.25
C THR A 11 -14.28 6.80 5.38
N LEU A 12 -13.12 6.94 6.01
CA LEU A 12 -11.82 6.61 5.46
C LEU A 12 -11.45 5.18 5.90
N VAL A 13 -11.29 4.29 4.94
CA VAL A 13 -10.84 2.92 5.19
C VAL A 13 -9.33 2.84 5.03
N PHE A 14 -8.64 2.54 6.13
CA PHE A 14 -7.24 2.11 6.09
C PHE A 14 -7.21 0.59 5.93
N CYS A 15 -6.56 0.11 4.89
CA CYS A 15 -6.37 -1.32 4.69
C CYS A 15 -4.91 -1.59 4.35
N ALA A 16 -4.22 -2.39 5.17
CA ALA A 16 -2.80 -2.70 5.02
C ALA A 16 -2.53 -4.21 5.09
N PRO A 17 -2.99 -5.01 4.08
CA PRO A 17 -2.80 -6.45 4.07
C PRO A 17 -1.32 -6.84 4.08
N GLY A 18 -0.98 -7.85 4.90
CA GLY A 18 0.38 -8.39 4.96
C GLY A 18 1.34 -7.62 5.89
N TYR A 19 0.95 -6.44 6.37
CA TYR A 19 1.75 -5.69 7.35
C TYR A 19 1.35 -6.04 8.79
N PRO A 20 2.32 -6.02 9.75
CA PRO A 20 2.03 -6.31 11.14
C PRO A 20 1.18 -5.21 11.77
N GLY A 21 0.28 -5.60 12.66
CA GLY A 21 -0.59 -4.69 13.43
C GLY A 21 -2.01 -5.22 13.54
N GLY A 22 -2.55 -5.21 14.75
CA GLY A 22 -3.95 -5.56 15.02
C GLY A 22 -4.88 -4.39 14.74
N ALA A 23 -6.13 -4.66 14.39
CA ALA A 23 -7.13 -3.61 14.17
C ALA A 23 -7.31 -2.73 15.43
N GLY A 24 -7.29 -3.32 16.64
CA GLY A 24 -7.43 -2.57 17.89
C GLY A 24 -6.28 -1.61 18.15
N ASP A 25 -5.05 -2.00 17.82
CA ASP A 25 -3.87 -1.18 18.05
C ASP A 25 -3.78 0.00 17.07
N ALA A 26 -4.17 -0.22 15.82
CA ALA A 26 -4.11 0.80 14.77
C ALA A 26 -5.28 1.80 14.80
N GLN A 27 -6.45 1.38 15.28
CA GLN A 27 -7.69 2.16 15.22
C GLN A 27 -7.56 3.59 15.80
N PRO A 28 -6.97 3.82 16.99
CA PRO A 28 -6.83 5.18 17.53
C PRO A 28 -5.99 6.10 16.64
N PHE A 29 -4.99 5.56 15.96
CA PHE A 29 -4.09 6.34 15.09
C PHE A 29 -4.77 6.75 13.79
N VAL A 30 -5.55 5.85 13.19
CA VAL A 30 -6.28 6.17 11.95
C VAL A 30 -7.42 7.14 12.21
N GLU A 31 -8.07 7.08 13.38
CA GLU A 31 -9.10 8.07 13.79
C GLU A 31 -8.51 9.46 14.01
N LYS A 32 -7.34 9.54 14.66
CA LYS A 32 -6.60 10.79 14.84
C LYS A 32 -6.21 11.39 13.48
N PHE A 33 -5.74 10.56 12.56
CA PHE A 33 -5.43 10.98 11.20
C PHE A 33 -6.66 11.52 10.46
N ALA A 34 -7.80 10.82 10.51
CA ALA A 34 -9.04 11.27 9.88
C ALA A 34 -9.49 12.65 10.41
N THR A 35 -9.39 12.83 11.74
CA THR A 35 -9.70 14.12 12.38
C THR A 35 -8.79 15.24 11.87
N ALA A 36 -7.48 15.01 11.81
CA ALA A 36 -6.52 15.98 11.32
C ALA A 36 -6.73 16.28 9.82
N ALA A 37 -6.96 15.26 9.00
CA ALA A 37 -7.22 15.42 7.57
C ALA A 37 -8.50 16.22 7.29
N ALA A 38 -9.57 15.97 8.06
CA ALA A 38 -10.80 16.76 7.98
C ALA A 38 -10.56 18.24 8.33
N ALA A 39 -9.83 18.50 9.42
CA ALA A 39 -9.49 19.86 9.84
C ALA A 39 -8.66 20.60 8.78
N MET A 40 -7.63 19.94 8.21
CA MET A 40 -6.81 20.49 7.14
C MET A 40 -7.59 20.75 5.84
N ALA A 41 -8.65 19.99 5.60
CA ALA A 41 -9.58 20.19 4.49
C ALA A 41 -10.65 21.26 4.78
N GLY A 42 -10.68 21.84 5.97
CA GLY A 42 -11.74 22.78 6.39
C GLY A 42 -13.12 22.11 6.55
N TRP A 43 -13.16 20.81 6.78
CA TRP A 43 -14.41 20.10 6.98
C TRP A 43 -14.90 20.21 8.43
N PRO A 44 -16.22 20.14 8.69
CA PRO A 44 -16.75 20.14 10.04
C PRO A 44 -16.17 19.00 10.89
N ALA A 45 -15.96 19.25 12.17
CA ALA A 45 -15.55 18.21 13.12
C ALA A 45 -16.53 17.03 13.08
N GLY A 46 -16.00 15.80 13.11
CA GLY A 46 -16.79 14.58 13.05
C GLY A 46 -17.37 14.22 11.67
N SER A 47 -17.08 14.99 10.60
CA SER A 47 -17.56 14.70 9.25
C SER A 47 -16.72 13.65 8.49
N LEU A 48 -15.59 13.25 9.06
CA LEU A 48 -14.74 12.16 8.59
C LEU A 48 -14.40 11.25 9.76
N THR A 49 -14.70 9.97 9.62
CA THR A 49 -14.28 8.89 10.52
C THR A 49 -13.27 7.99 9.82
N ALA A 50 -12.59 7.12 10.56
CA ALA A 50 -11.72 6.13 9.97
C ALA A 50 -11.95 4.75 10.57
N VAL A 51 -11.70 3.72 9.77
CA VAL A 51 -11.67 2.33 10.19
C VAL A 51 -10.42 1.66 9.64
N TYR A 52 -9.82 0.78 10.43
CA TYR A 52 -8.66 -0.02 10.01
C TYR A 52 -9.06 -1.46 9.72
N ASP A 53 -8.45 -2.07 8.71
CA ASP A 53 -8.52 -3.50 8.45
C ASP A 53 -7.15 -4.04 7.99
N PRO A 54 -6.61 -5.07 8.67
CA PRO A 54 -5.32 -5.68 8.31
C PRO A 54 -5.43 -6.71 7.19
N THR A 55 -6.64 -6.97 6.66
CA THR A 55 -6.86 -8.02 5.66
C THR A 55 -7.39 -7.46 4.35
N GLU A 56 -7.00 -8.09 3.23
CA GLU A 56 -7.51 -7.74 1.91
C GLU A 56 -9.04 -7.85 1.86
N GLN A 57 -9.58 -8.98 2.28
CA GLN A 57 -11.02 -9.24 2.25
C GLN A 57 -11.82 -8.25 3.11
N GLY A 58 -11.33 -7.95 4.32
CA GLY A 58 -11.98 -6.99 5.21
C GLY A 58 -11.93 -5.56 4.67
N GLY A 59 -10.79 -5.15 4.09
CA GLY A 59 -10.64 -3.87 3.40
C GLY A 59 -11.59 -3.73 2.20
N MET A 60 -11.66 -4.76 1.35
CA MET A 60 -12.60 -4.83 0.23
C MET A 60 -14.05 -4.69 0.70
N ALA A 61 -14.46 -5.46 1.71
CA ALA A 61 -15.82 -5.42 2.25
C ALA A 61 -16.17 -4.04 2.81
N LYS A 62 -15.24 -3.40 3.55
CA LYS A 62 -15.45 -2.05 4.08
C LYS A 62 -15.54 -1.00 2.98
N LEU A 63 -14.67 -1.06 1.96
CA LEU A 63 -14.67 -0.12 0.83
C LEU A 63 -15.91 -0.25 -0.07
N ALA A 64 -16.48 -1.44 -0.17
CA ALA A 64 -17.76 -1.65 -0.85
C ALA A 64 -18.97 -1.07 -0.08
N GLY A 65 -18.82 -0.79 1.21
CA GLY A 65 -19.88 -0.24 2.06
C GLY A 65 -20.36 1.15 1.62
N PRO A 66 -21.60 1.53 1.97
CA PRO A 66 -22.22 2.77 1.50
C PRO A 66 -21.57 4.03 2.06
N ASP A 67 -20.99 3.97 3.26
CA ASP A 67 -20.38 5.11 3.95
C ASP A 67 -18.90 5.29 3.61
N ALA A 68 -18.26 4.29 2.99
CA ALA A 68 -16.87 4.38 2.57
C ALA A 68 -16.72 5.40 1.45
N ALA A 69 -15.98 6.46 1.73
CA ALA A 69 -15.74 7.54 0.79
C ALA A 69 -14.27 7.64 0.37
N LEU A 70 -13.36 7.11 1.21
CA LEU A 70 -11.92 7.22 1.02
C LEU A 70 -11.24 5.89 1.36
N ALA A 71 -10.14 5.62 0.68
CA ALA A 71 -9.22 4.52 0.95
C ALA A 71 -7.83 5.08 1.25
N PHE A 72 -7.13 4.52 2.24
CA PHE A 72 -5.69 4.69 2.40
C PHE A 72 -5.07 3.29 2.40
N VAL A 73 -4.39 2.95 1.32
CA VAL A 73 -4.00 1.58 1.02
C VAL A 73 -2.60 1.50 0.42
N PRO A 74 -1.85 0.40 0.61
CA PRO A 74 -0.62 0.13 -0.14
C PRO A 74 -0.88 0.19 -1.66
N TYR A 75 0.12 0.58 -2.43
CA TYR A 75 -0.03 0.65 -3.88
C TYR A 75 -0.38 -0.72 -4.50
N ALA A 76 0.11 -1.81 -3.92
CA ALA A 76 -0.26 -3.16 -4.36
C ALA A 76 -1.78 -3.41 -4.29
N PHE A 77 -2.43 -2.98 -3.20
CA PHE A 77 -3.89 -3.07 -3.05
C PHE A 77 -4.61 -2.17 -4.07
N PHE A 78 -4.17 -0.92 -4.20
CA PHE A 78 -4.73 0.01 -5.18
C PHE A 78 -4.62 -0.52 -6.61
N PHE A 79 -3.46 -1.06 -6.98
CA PHE A 79 -3.23 -1.64 -8.31
C PHE A 79 -4.17 -2.82 -8.59
N GLN A 80 -4.34 -3.70 -7.61
CA GLN A 80 -5.15 -4.92 -7.73
C GLN A 80 -6.65 -4.60 -7.79
N HIS A 81 -7.15 -3.73 -6.92
CA HIS A 81 -8.58 -3.55 -6.65
C HIS A 81 -9.12 -2.15 -7.00
N GLY A 82 -8.26 -1.21 -7.40
CA GLY A 82 -8.66 0.17 -7.62
C GLY A 82 -9.75 0.34 -8.67
N THR A 83 -9.72 -0.44 -9.74
CA THR A 83 -10.75 -0.41 -10.79
C THR A 83 -12.08 -0.97 -10.29
N GLU A 84 -12.06 -2.13 -9.62
CA GLU A 84 -13.25 -2.79 -9.08
C GLU A 84 -13.96 -1.92 -8.02
N LEU A 85 -13.17 -1.31 -7.15
CA LEU A 85 -13.66 -0.43 -6.07
C LEU A 85 -13.88 1.02 -6.52
N HIS A 86 -13.74 1.31 -7.81
CA HIS A 86 -13.87 2.66 -8.38
C HIS A 86 -13.05 3.73 -7.66
N LEU A 87 -11.78 3.40 -7.31
CA LEU A 87 -10.88 4.30 -6.62
C LEU A 87 -10.18 5.25 -7.59
N THR A 88 -10.23 6.54 -7.29
CA THR A 88 -9.42 7.56 -7.98
C THR A 88 -8.34 8.07 -7.01
N PRO A 89 -7.05 8.04 -7.40
CA PRO A 89 -5.96 8.48 -6.53
C PRO A 89 -6.05 9.97 -6.25
N LEU A 90 -5.89 10.34 -4.98
CA LEU A 90 -6.01 11.69 -4.48
C LEU A 90 -4.66 12.26 -4.05
N ALA A 91 -3.91 11.47 -3.30
CA ALA A 91 -2.57 11.78 -2.81
C ALA A 91 -1.74 10.50 -2.68
N GLN A 92 -0.43 10.64 -2.73
CA GLN A 92 0.55 9.59 -2.50
C GLN A 92 1.27 9.87 -1.19
N ALA A 93 1.41 8.85 -0.35
CA ALA A 93 2.11 8.99 0.93
C ALA A 93 3.61 9.14 0.74
N ASP A 94 4.21 10.02 1.54
CA ASP A 94 5.65 10.09 1.77
C ASP A 94 5.97 9.40 3.10
N VAL A 95 6.57 8.21 3.01
CA VAL A 95 6.79 7.31 4.16
C VAL A 95 8.17 7.54 4.75
N THR A 96 8.25 7.68 6.07
CA THR A 96 9.51 7.90 6.79
C THR A 96 10.52 6.77 6.49
N GLY A 97 11.71 7.16 6.02
CA GLY A 97 12.79 6.22 5.71
C GLY A 97 12.68 5.52 4.36
N ILE A 98 11.55 5.67 3.65
CA ILE A 98 11.32 5.07 2.33
C ILE A 98 11.15 6.17 1.28
N GLY A 99 10.40 7.23 1.58
CA GLY A 99 10.00 8.27 0.65
C GLY A 99 8.63 7.99 0.01
N THR A 100 8.40 8.57 -1.16
CA THR A 100 7.13 8.44 -1.89
C THR A 100 7.07 7.19 -2.77
N GLN A 101 8.23 6.62 -3.10
CA GLN A 101 8.36 5.45 -3.97
C GLN A 101 9.28 4.41 -3.35
N GLU A 102 9.02 3.16 -3.65
CA GLU A 102 9.83 2.01 -3.24
C GLU A 102 10.17 1.11 -4.42
N ARG A 103 11.13 0.20 -4.23
CA ARG A 103 11.46 -0.85 -5.19
C ARG A 103 11.25 -2.21 -4.57
N TRP A 104 10.63 -3.08 -5.32
CA TRP A 104 10.44 -4.47 -4.95
C TRP A 104 11.58 -5.32 -5.49
N THR A 105 12.15 -6.20 -4.68
CA THR A 105 13.31 -7.02 -5.01
C THR A 105 12.94 -8.49 -5.00
N LEU A 106 13.11 -9.18 -6.13
CA LEU A 106 12.98 -10.63 -6.22
C LEU A 106 14.26 -11.30 -5.76
N VAL A 107 14.14 -12.25 -4.82
CA VAL A 107 15.27 -12.93 -4.18
C VAL A 107 15.09 -14.43 -4.31
N ALA A 108 16.16 -15.13 -4.69
CA ALA A 108 16.24 -16.59 -4.77
C ALA A 108 17.47 -17.14 -4.06
N LYS A 109 17.53 -18.45 -3.87
CA LYS A 109 18.76 -19.15 -3.50
C LYS A 109 19.81 -18.99 -4.60
N VAL A 110 21.05 -18.76 -4.20
CA VAL A 110 22.18 -18.67 -5.13
C VAL A 110 22.23 -19.90 -6.04
N GLY A 111 22.32 -19.68 -7.35
CA GLY A 111 22.47 -20.73 -8.35
C GLY A 111 21.19 -21.46 -8.78
N THR A 112 20.02 -21.15 -8.22
CA THR A 112 18.76 -21.87 -8.58
C THR A 112 17.98 -21.21 -9.70
N VAL A 113 17.98 -19.88 -9.78
CA VAL A 113 17.22 -19.11 -10.78
C VAL A 113 18.18 -18.28 -11.63
N THR A 114 18.13 -18.48 -12.94
CA THR A 114 19.01 -17.80 -13.92
C THR A 114 18.26 -16.80 -14.79
N GLY A 115 16.94 -16.85 -14.84
CA GLY A 115 16.09 -15.95 -15.63
C GLY A 115 14.61 -16.25 -15.43
N PRO A 116 13.71 -15.46 -16.07
CA PRO A 116 12.27 -15.58 -15.89
C PRO A 116 11.74 -17.00 -16.12
N THR A 117 12.18 -17.66 -17.17
CA THR A 117 11.71 -19.01 -17.55
C THR A 117 12.08 -20.09 -16.54
N SER A 118 13.17 -19.91 -15.76
CA SER A 118 13.57 -20.84 -14.72
C SER A 118 12.69 -20.77 -13.45
N LEU A 119 11.72 -19.86 -13.42
CA LEU A 119 10.70 -19.78 -12.36
C LEU A 119 9.50 -20.71 -12.59
N ALA A 120 9.46 -21.48 -13.69
CA ALA A 120 8.38 -22.44 -13.92
C ALA A 120 8.20 -23.39 -12.71
N GLY A 121 6.97 -23.52 -12.21
CA GLY A 121 6.62 -24.32 -11.04
C GLY A 121 7.03 -23.75 -9.67
N TYR A 122 7.69 -22.58 -9.63
CA TYR A 122 8.05 -21.92 -8.37
C TYR A 122 6.87 -21.22 -7.72
N THR A 123 6.99 -21.00 -6.41
CA THR A 123 6.09 -20.14 -5.64
C THR A 123 6.80 -18.84 -5.29
N ILE A 124 6.18 -17.70 -5.60
CA ILE A 124 6.63 -16.37 -5.13
C ILE A 124 5.94 -16.09 -3.79
N LEU A 125 6.73 -15.93 -2.73
CA LEU A 125 6.28 -15.59 -1.40
C LEU A 125 6.46 -14.09 -1.17
N SER A 126 5.40 -13.37 -0.81
CA SER A 126 5.46 -11.91 -0.60
C SER A 126 4.39 -11.43 0.36
N VAL A 127 4.64 -10.31 1.04
CA VAL A 127 3.58 -9.58 1.76
C VAL A 127 2.51 -9.06 0.80
N ALA A 128 2.87 -8.78 -0.46
CA ALA A 128 1.95 -8.38 -1.53
C ALA A 128 1.37 -9.58 -2.31
N GLY A 129 1.55 -10.82 -1.84
CA GLY A 129 1.05 -12.02 -2.53
C GLY A 129 -0.46 -12.08 -2.67
N TYR A 130 -1.21 -11.30 -1.88
CA TYR A 130 -2.65 -11.10 -2.03
C TYR A 130 -3.02 -10.36 -3.32
N ALA A 131 -2.07 -9.66 -3.95
CA ALA A 131 -2.25 -8.86 -5.15
C ALA A 131 -1.46 -9.45 -6.34
N PRO A 132 -1.85 -10.62 -6.90
CA PRO A 132 -1.09 -11.28 -7.95
C PRO A 132 -0.96 -10.46 -9.23
N GLY A 133 -1.92 -9.63 -9.56
CA GLY A 133 -1.85 -8.69 -10.68
C GLY A 133 -0.74 -7.65 -10.48
N PHE A 134 -0.61 -7.09 -9.29
CA PHE A 134 0.48 -6.19 -8.94
C PHE A 134 1.85 -6.90 -9.06
N VAL A 135 1.96 -8.10 -8.48
CA VAL A 135 3.23 -8.86 -8.55
C VAL A 135 3.64 -9.11 -9.99
N ARG A 136 2.72 -9.58 -10.85
CA ARG A 136 3.02 -9.93 -12.25
C ARG A 136 3.28 -8.72 -13.14
N HIS A 137 2.52 -7.64 -12.99
CA HIS A 137 2.49 -6.57 -13.99
C HIS A 137 3.17 -5.27 -13.54
N ALA A 138 3.26 -5.02 -12.23
CA ALA A 138 3.94 -3.83 -11.70
C ALA A 138 5.32 -4.17 -11.11
N ALA A 139 5.38 -5.06 -10.13
CA ALA A 139 6.63 -5.36 -9.44
C ALA A 139 7.60 -6.17 -10.33
N LEU A 140 7.10 -7.16 -11.05
CA LEU A 140 7.90 -8.05 -11.92
C LEU A 140 7.59 -7.87 -13.42
N GLY A 141 7.00 -6.75 -13.84
CA GLY A 141 6.61 -6.54 -15.23
C GLY A 141 7.76 -6.63 -16.25
N ALA A 142 8.98 -6.29 -15.84
CA ALA A 142 10.18 -6.49 -16.66
C ALA A 142 10.69 -7.95 -16.72
N TRP A 143 10.11 -8.83 -15.87
CA TRP A 143 10.39 -10.27 -15.79
C TRP A 143 9.11 -11.06 -16.06
N PRO A 144 8.76 -11.36 -17.32
CA PRO A 144 7.54 -12.06 -17.65
C PRO A 144 7.54 -13.45 -16.99
N LEU A 145 6.62 -13.62 -16.02
CA LEU A 145 6.52 -14.85 -15.25
C LEU A 145 5.83 -15.95 -16.05
N PRO A 146 6.30 -17.20 -15.99
CA PRO A 146 5.57 -18.36 -16.46
C PRO A 146 4.16 -18.43 -15.86
N SER A 147 3.21 -19.00 -16.60
CA SER A 147 1.80 -19.06 -16.19
C SER A 147 1.56 -19.95 -14.96
N ASP A 148 2.41 -20.95 -14.75
CA ASP A 148 2.37 -21.93 -13.66
C ASP A 148 3.04 -21.44 -12.36
N VAL A 149 3.64 -20.25 -12.37
CA VAL A 149 4.16 -19.62 -11.15
C VAL A 149 3.02 -19.29 -10.21
N LYS A 150 3.10 -19.81 -8.99
CA LYS A 150 2.18 -19.49 -7.89
C LYS A 150 2.63 -18.21 -7.19
N ILE A 151 1.68 -17.42 -6.70
CA ILE A 151 1.93 -16.22 -5.91
C ILE A 151 1.15 -16.38 -4.62
N GLU A 152 1.86 -16.34 -3.49
CA GLU A 152 1.28 -16.60 -2.17
C GLU A 152 1.61 -15.46 -1.20
N SER A 153 0.60 -15.04 -0.44
CA SER A 153 0.77 -14.04 0.60
C SER A 153 1.44 -14.65 1.83
N THR A 154 2.39 -13.92 2.42
CA THR A 154 3.00 -14.31 3.69
C THR A 154 3.28 -13.11 4.58
N GLY A 155 2.79 -13.15 5.83
CA GLY A 155 3.20 -12.23 6.89
C GLY A 155 4.45 -12.71 7.65
N GLN A 156 4.95 -13.93 7.35
CA GLN A 156 6.10 -14.55 8.04
C GLN A 156 7.35 -14.53 7.14
N LEU A 157 7.81 -13.33 6.80
CA LEU A 157 8.90 -13.14 5.86
C LEU A 157 10.17 -13.92 6.22
N LEU A 158 10.58 -13.91 7.48
CA LEU A 158 11.80 -14.61 7.90
C LEU A 158 11.71 -16.13 7.66
N SER A 159 10.54 -16.71 7.89
CA SER A 159 10.26 -18.12 7.58
C SER A 159 10.32 -18.38 6.07
N ALA A 160 9.70 -17.50 5.27
CA ALA A 160 9.74 -17.58 3.82
C ALA A 160 11.18 -17.52 3.28
N LEU A 161 11.99 -16.59 3.76
CA LEU A 161 13.40 -16.47 3.36
C LEU A 161 14.26 -17.67 3.76
N ARG A 162 13.99 -18.30 4.91
CA ARG A 162 14.65 -19.57 5.30
C ARG A 162 14.32 -20.70 4.35
N ARG A 163 13.06 -20.83 3.93
CA ARG A 163 12.62 -21.83 2.94
C ARG A 163 13.33 -21.62 1.60
N VAL A 164 13.40 -20.37 1.14
CA VAL A 164 14.13 -19.99 -0.08
C VAL A 164 15.61 -20.36 0.05
N ALA A 165 16.28 -19.99 1.15
CA ALA A 165 17.68 -20.32 1.40
C ALA A 165 17.93 -21.82 1.48
N ALA A 166 17.02 -22.60 2.05
CA ALA A 166 17.07 -24.07 2.07
C ALA A 166 16.98 -24.69 0.67
N GLY A 167 16.46 -23.96 -0.32
CA GLY A 167 16.34 -24.42 -1.71
C GLY A 167 15.02 -25.09 -2.02
N GLU A 168 13.96 -24.75 -1.27
CA GLU A 168 12.61 -25.07 -1.69
C GLU A 168 12.31 -24.40 -3.05
N HIS A 169 11.35 -24.95 -3.79
CA HIS A 169 10.89 -24.40 -5.09
C HIS A 169 10.13 -23.08 -4.86
N ALA A 170 10.80 -22.12 -4.21
CA ALA A 170 10.25 -20.83 -3.85
C ALA A 170 11.27 -19.70 -4.06
N VAL A 171 10.76 -18.52 -4.28
CA VAL A 171 11.48 -17.24 -4.30
C VAL A 171 10.72 -16.24 -3.43
N ALA A 172 11.38 -15.19 -2.96
CA ALA A 172 10.75 -14.15 -2.16
C ALA A 172 10.73 -12.83 -2.94
N LEU A 173 9.58 -12.14 -2.94
CA LEU A 173 9.48 -10.77 -3.43
C LEU A 173 9.35 -9.84 -2.22
N LEU A 174 10.37 -9.01 -2.03
CA LEU A 174 10.57 -8.15 -0.87
C LEU A 174 10.27 -6.70 -1.21
N ASP A 175 9.61 -5.98 -0.31
CA ASP A 175 9.56 -4.52 -0.35
C ASP A 175 10.95 -3.91 -0.03
N GLN A 176 11.07 -2.59 -0.14
CA GLN A 176 12.33 -1.89 0.06
C GLN A 176 12.90 -2.09 1.48
N THR A 177 12.06 -2.06 2.50
CA THR A 177 12.49 -2.23 3.90
C THR A 177 12.98 -3.65 4.16
N GLN A 178 12.26 -4.63 3.65
CA GLN A 178 12.61 -6.05 3.76
C GLN A 178 13.91 -6.36 3.00
N ALA A 179 14.07 -5.81 1.82
CA ALA A 179 15.28 -5.97 1.02
C ALA A 179 16.51 -5.33 1.69
N ALA A 180 16.35 -4.17 2.32
CA ALA A 180 17.41 -3.51 3.08
C ALA A 180 17.86 -4.33 4.32
N ALA A 181 16.96 -5.07 4.93
CA ALA A 181 17.27 -5.94 6.06
C ALA A 181 17.93 -7.28 5.66
N LEU A 182 17.85 -7.68 4.39
CA LEU A 182 18.37 -8.97 3.92
C LEU A 182 19.84 -9.25 4.30
N PRO A 183 20.79 -8.28 4.15
CA PRO A 183 22.21 -8.52 4.47
C PRO A 183 22.48 -8.83 5.95
N THR A 184 21.54 -8.51 6.85
CA THR A 184 21.71 -8.75 8.29
C THR A 184 21.37 -10.19 8.71
N LEU A 185 20.80 -10.99 7.80
CA LEU A 185 20.36 -12.35 8.11
C LEU A 185 21.55 -13.33 8.14
N PRO A 186 21.57 -14.30 9.07
CA PRO A 186 22.66 -15.29 9.17
C PRO A 186 22.87 -16.13 7.91
N PHE A 187 21.85 -16.24 7.06
CA PHE A 187 21.84 -17.03 5.81
C PHE A 187 21.82 -16.12 4.56
N ALA A 188 22.11 -14.83 4.71
CA ALA A 188 22.10 -13.87 3.59
C ALA A 188 22.99 -14.32 2.43
N ALA A 189 24.17 -14.91 2.71
CA ALA A 189 25.11 -15.41 1.69
C ALA A 189 24.53 -16.53 0.80
N GLN A 190 23.45 -17.20 1.22
CA GLN A 190 22.75 -18.22 0.43
C GLN A 190 21.72 -17.62 -0.54
N LEU A 191 21.43 -16.32 -0.40
CA LEU A 191 20.40 -15.61 -1.15
C LEU A 191 21.01 -14.62 -2.13
N LYS A 192 20.35 -14.45 -3.27
CA LYS A 192 20.74 -13.50 -4.30
C LYS A 192 19.53 -12.71 -4.78
N ALA A 193 19.68 -11.38 -4.85
CA ALA A 193 18.76 -10.53 -5.58
C ALA A 193 18.87 -10.80 -7.08
N LEU A 194 17.76 -11.06 -7.72
CA LEU A 194 17.67 -11.39 -9.15
C LEU A 194 17.32 -10.16 -9.98
N MET A 195 16.36 -9.36 -9.49
CA MET A 195 15.91 -8.16 -10.16
C MET A 195 15.26 -7.21 -9.17
N GLN A 196 15.14 -5.95 -9.54
CA GLN A 196 14.36 -4.94 -8.85
C GLN A 196 13.30 -4.35 -9.78
N SER A 197 12.16 -4.00 -9.20
CA SER A 197 11.12 -3.26 -9.91
C SER A 197 11.58 -1.85 -10.32
N PRO A 198 10.92 -1.20 -11.27
CA PRO A 198 10.94 0.25 -11.34
C PRO A 198 10.47 0.85 -10.00
N PRO A 199 10.70 2.16 -9.75
CA PRO A 199 10.11 2.84 -8.61
C PRO A 199 8.58 2.78 -8.69
N LEU A 200 7.93 2.34 -7.61
CA LEU A 200 6.48 2.23 -7.49
C LEU A 200 6.02 3.03 -6.27
N PRO A 201 4.83 3.63 -6.27
CA PRO A 201 4.28 4.29 -5.09
C PRO A 201 4.26 3.36 -3.88
N VAL A 202 4.48 3.89 -2.68
CA VAL A 202 4.39 3.09 -1.45
C VAL A 202 2.92 2.89 -1.07
N ALA A 203 2.18 3.98 -0.91
CA ALA A 203 0.77 3.94 -0.53
C ALA A 203 0.00 5.12 -1.13
N ILE A 204 -1.29 4.92 -1.32
CA ILE A 204 -2.21 5.85 -1.99
C ILE A 204 -3.37 6.18 -1.06
N VAL A 205 -3.68 7.47 -0.95
CA VAL A 205 -4.99 7.94 -0.52
C VAL A 205 -5.84 8.11 -1.78
N ALA A 206 -6.98 7.44 -1.84
CA ALA A 206 -7.88 7.47 -2.98
C ALA A 206 -9.31 7.82 -2.54
N VAL A 207 -10.09 8.40 -3.44
CA VAL A 207 -11.53 8.61 -3.26
C VAL A 207 -12.31 7.49 -3.94
N VAL A 208 -13.37 7.00 -3.28
CA VAL A 208 -14.38 6.14 -3.91
C VAL A 208 -15.28 7.04 -4.75
N ASN A 209 -15.31 6.82 -6.06
CA ASN A 209 -16.00 7.70 -7.00
C ASN A 209 -17.49 7.85 -6.66
N GLY A 210 -17.99 9.08 -6.76
CA GLY A 210 -19.40 9.40 -6.50
C GLY A 210 -19.79 9.52 -5.02
N ARG A 211 -18.88 9.24 -4.07
CA ARG A 211 -19.17 9.31 -2.61
C ARG A 211 -19.00 10.70 -2.02
N LEU A 212 -18.17 11.53 -2.62
CA LEU A 212 -17.92 12.92 -2.20
C LEU A 212 -18.19 13.89 -3.34
N SER A 213 -18.63 15.09 -3.02
CA SER A 213 -18.70 16.16 -4.02
C SER A 213 -17.31 16.58 -4.48
N VAL A 214 -17.20 17.11 -5.70
CA VAL A 214 -15.93 17.58 -6.27
C VAL A 214 -15.25 18.59 -5.36
N ALA A 215 -16.02 19.52 -4.76
CA ALA A 215 -15.48 20.52 -3.84
C ALA A 215 -14.87 19.88 -2.58
N ARG A 216 -15.51 18.86 -2.00
CA ARG A 216 -14.96 18.11 -0.85
C ARG A 216 -13.68 17.37 -1.22
N VAL A 217 -13.65 16.71 -2.38
CA VAL A 217 -12.46 16.00 -2.88
C VAL A 217 -11.29 16.96 -3.06
N GLN A 218 -11.52 18.12 -3.69
CA GLN A 218 -10.48 19.13 -3.90
C GLN A 218 -9.96 19.72 -2.57
N ALA A 219 -10.86 20.04 -1.63
CA ALA A 219 -10.49 20.52 -0.30
C ALA A 219 -9.64 19.51 0.47
N LEU A 220 -10.05 18.23 0.46
CA LEU A 220 -9.28 17.16 1.11
C LEU A 220 -7.90 16.98 0.47
N ARG A 221 -7.82 16.96 -0.87
CA ARG A 221 -6.53 16.86 -1.56
C ARG A 221 -5.61 18.02 -1.17
N ALA A 222 -6.12 19.25 -1.20
CA ALA A 222 -5.36 20.42 -0.81
C ALA A 222 -4.93 20.36 0.67
N GLY A 223 -5.78 19.84 1.56
CA GLY A 223 -5.47 19.60 2.96
C GLY A 223 -4.35 18.58 3.15
N LEU A 224 -4.46 17.39 2.53
CA LEU A 224 -3.44 16.34 2.60
C LEU A 224 -2.07 16.83 2.13
N LEU A 225 -2.01 17.56 1.01
CA LEU A 225 -0.76 18.09 0.46
C LEU A 225 -0.09 19.17 1.35
N LYS A 226 -0.82 19.73 2.31
CA LYS A 226 -0.29 20.65 3.32
C LYS A 226 0.17 19.96 4.59
N MET A 227 -0.29 18.73 4.84
CA MET A 227 0.15 17.97 6.00
C MET A 227 1.63 17.64 5.87
N SER A 228 2.39 17.96 6.89
CA SER A 228 3.82 17.66 6.97
C SER A 228 4.21 17.27 8.38
N ARG A 229 5.26 16.48 8.53
CA ARG A 229 5.76 16.07 9.84
C ARG A 229 6.18 17.26 10.72
N ALA A 230 6.57 18.36 10.14
CA ALA A 230 6.94 19.55 10.90
C ALA A 230 5.73 20.23 11.59
N GLY A 231 4.53 20.16 10.98
CA GLY A 231 3.30 20.72 11.54
C GLY A 231 2.42 19.70 12.27
N ASP A 232 2.46 18.44 11.83
CA ASP A 232 1.55 17.37 12.26
C ASP A 232 2.30 16.15 12.84
N ALA A 233 3.42 16.40 13.55
CA ALA A 233 4.39 15.38 13.99
C ALA A 233 3.74 14.21 14.74
N ASP A 234 2.80 14.51 15.64
CA ASP A 234 2.13 13.49 16.45
C ASP A 234 1.22 12.58 15.60
N THR A 235 0.56 13.14 14.59
CA THR A 235 -0.39 12.40 13.75
C THR A 235 0.34 11.59 12.68
N LEU A 236 1.24 12.25 11.95
CA LEU A 236 1.99 11.61 10.86
C LEU A 236 3.08 10.67 11.39
N GLY A 237 3.72 11.02 12.52
CA GLY A 237 4.77 10.21 13.12
C GLY A 237 4.27 8.84 13.56
N GLN A 238 3.06 8.74 14.10
CA GLN A 238 2.44 7.48 14.52
C GLN A 238 2.11 6.54 13.34
N LEU A 239 1.89 7.11 12.16
CA LEU A 239 1.67 6.39 10.91
C LEU A 239 2.95 6.24 10.07
N HIS A 240 4.11 6.60 10.62
CA HIS A 240 5.40 6.62 9.92
C HIS A 240 5.39 7.44 8.62
N LEU A 241 4.63 8.55 8.60
CA LEU A 241 4.52 9.44 7.44
C LEU A 241 5.34 10.72 7.62
N GLN A 242 5.86 11.26 6.51
CA GLN A 242 6.45 12.59 6.41
C GLN A 242 5.41 13.63 5.91
N GLY A 243 4.49 13.17 5.06
CA GLY A 243 3.47 13.99 4.41
C GLY A 243 2.86 13.29 3.20
N PHE A 244 2.36 14.10 2.27
CA PHE A 244 1.73 13.63 1.05
C PHE A 244 2.17 14.45 -0.15
N VAL A 245 2.23 13.80 -1.32
CA VAL A 245 2.51 14.44 -2.61
C VAL A 245 1.39 14.11 -3.61
N LEU A 246 1.41 14.79 -4.76
CA LEU A 246 0.54 14.41 -5.87
C LEU A 246 0.87 13.01 -6.36
N PRO A 247 -0.13 12.20 -6.73
CA PRO A 247 0.10 10.85 -7.20
C PRO A 247 0.99 10.83 -8.46
N GLN A 248 2.01 9.97 -8.45
CA GLN A 248 2.90 9.69 -9.57
C GLN A 248 2.78 8.21 -9.92
N LEU A 249 1.72 7.85 -10.65
CA LEU A 249 1.47 6.46 -11.01
C LEU A 249 2.21 6.08 -12.28
N PRO A 250 2.77 4.86 -12.37
CA PRO A 250 3.40 4.36 -13.60
C PRO A 250 2.43 4.42 -14.78
N GLY A 251 2.88 4.91 -15.92
CA GLY A 251 2.08 5.05 -17.14
C GLY A 251 1.16 6.29 -17.19
N GLN A 252 1.09 7.08 -16.15
CA GLN A 252 0.45 8.40 -16.20
C GLN A 252 1.51 9.46 -16.50
N THR A 253 1.50 10.00 -17.70
CA THR A 253 2.21 11.25 -18.03
C THR A 253 1.52 12.35 -17.22
N VAL A 254 2.25 12.95 -16.28
CA VAL A 254 1.79 14.20 -15.66
C VAL A 254 1.76 15.22 -16.79
N ALA A 255 0.55 15.59 -17.23
CA ALA A 255 0.42 16.75 -18.10
C ALA A 255 0.91 17.98 -17.32
N PRO A 256 1.71 18.86 -17.92
CA PRO A 256 2.28 20.04 -17.30
C PRO A 256 1.22 21.02 -16.81
#